data_0fd5923c6aa529987c4edcd9fcce2882
#
_entry.id   0fd5923c6aa529987c4edcd9fcce2882
#
_cell.length_a   1.000
_cell.length_b   1.000
_cell.length_c   1.000
_cell.angle_alpha   90.00
_cell.angle_beta   90.00
_cell.angle_gamma   90.00
#
_symmetry.space_group_name_H-M   'P 1'
#
loop_
_entity.id
_entity.type
_entity.pdbx_description
1 polymer ?
#
loop_
_entity_poly.entity_id
_entity_poly.type
_entity_poly.pdbx_seq_one_letter_code
_entity_poly.pdbx_strand_id
1 'polypeptide(L)'
;MEAGGGARGTPGVVGLGPAAMSSAAAKPILYGYFRSSCSWRVRIALALKGIAYDQVPVNLLKDGGQQFSAEFKAVNPMQQVPALKIDGITLSQSLAIIHYLEDTRPNPRLLPQDPKKRAQVRMISDHIASGIQPLQNLKVLKQMGERKTEWAQKCIASGFQALEQVLQQTAGRYCVGDEVSMADLCLVPQVANAERFNVDLGPYPTITRINKALLELEAFKVSHPSRQPDTPAELRA
;
A
#
# COMPACT_ATOMS: atom_id res chain seq x y z
N MET A 1 11.90 82.84 6.79
CA MET A 1 12.93 82.33 7.69
C MET A 1 12.62 80.89 7.93
N GLU A 2 13.35 80.15 7.46
CA GLU A 2 14.42 79.16 7.48
C GLU A 2 13.84 77.84 7.15
N ALA A 3 14.19 77.22 6.09
CA ALA A 3 15.43 76.50 5.70
C ALA A 3 15.70 75.25 6.53
N GLY A 4 15.79 74.18 5.85
CA GLY A 4 16.55 73.03 6.26
C GLY A 4 15.93 71.67 5.90
N GLY A 5 16.39 71.03 4.96
CA GLY A 5 17.48 70.13 4.91
C GLY A 5 17.01 68.75 4.50
N GLY A 6 17.19 68.41 3.22
CA GLY A 6 16.95 67.08 2.70
C GLY A 6 18.02 66.11 3.16
N ALA A 7 17.61 64.96 3.53
CA ALA A 7 18.49 63.79 3.61
C ALA A 7 18.10 62.75 2.54
N ARG A 8 18.96 62.60 1.56
CA ARG A 8 18.83 61.49 0.53
C ARG A 8 19.31 60.20 1.17
N GLY A 9 18.36 59.30 1.39
CA GLY A 9 18.67 57.90 1.74
C GLY A 9 19.13 57.13 0.49
N THR A 10 20.29 56.54 0.59
CA THR A 10 20.84 55.59 -0.41
C THR A 10 20.01 54.33 -0.48
N PRO A 11 19.78 53.76 -1.67
CA PRO A 11 19.06 52.47 -1.80
C PRO A 11 19.94 51.34 -1.27
N GLY A 12 19.44 50.65 -0.25
CA GLY A 12 20.04 49.43 0.29
C GLY A 12 20.06 48.30 -0.76
N VAL A 13 21.23 47.78 -1.00
CA VAL A 13 21.43 46.58 -1.81
C VAL A 13 20.77 45.39 -1.08
N VAL A 14 19.68 44.89 -1.65
CA VAL A 14 19.07 43.63 -1.21
C VAL A 14 20.00 42.50 -1.65
N GLY A 15 20.75 41.97 -0.69
CA GLY A 15 21.58 40.80 -0.89
C GLY A 15 20.68 39.58 -1.20
N LEU A 16 20.82 39.03 -2.39
CA LEU A 16 20.28 37.73 -2.74
C LEU A 16 20.97 36.70 -1.83
N GLY A 17 20.22 36.18 -0.86
CA GLY A 17 20.64 35.04 -0.06
C GLY A 17 20.90 33.83 -0.96
N PRO A 18 21.80 32.92 -0.54
CA PRO A 18 22.14 31.75 -1.35
C PRO A 18 20.88 30.92 -1.62
N ALA A 19 20.63 30.68 -2.90
CA ALA A 19 19.61 29.75 -3.34
C ALA A 19 19.82 28.43 -2.62
N ALA A 20 18.84 28.00 -1.82
CA ALA A 20 18.82 26.68 -1.19
C ALA A 20 18.97 25.64 -2.31
N MET A 21 20.12 25.01 -2.37
CA MET A 21 20.31 23.82 -3.23
C MET A 21 19.28 22.80 -2.79
N SER A 22 18.29 22.53 -3.65
CA SER A 22 17.37 21.42 -3.49
C SER A 22 18.21 20.15 -3.38
N SER A 23 18.41 19.64 -2.18
CA SER A 23 18.94 18.29 -2.02
C SER A 23 17.97 17.36 -2.72
N ALA A 24 18.43 16.61 -3.72
CA ALA A 24 17.62 15.60 -4.37
C ALA A 24 16.98 14.74 -3.27
N ALA A 25 15.65 14.72 -3.22
CA ALA A 25 14.92 13.99 -2.18
C ALA A 25 15.42 12.53 -2.18
N ALA A 26 15.83 12.03 -1.02
CA ALA A 26 16.34 10.68 -0.90
C ALA A 26 15.28 9.69 -1.40
N LYS A 27 15.73 8.72 -2.21
CA LYS A 27 14.86 7.68 -2.76
C LYS A 27 14.15 6.93 -1.63
N PRO A 28 12.83 6.71 -1.71
CA PRO A 28 12.10 5.96 -0.70
C PRO A 28 12.65 4.56 -0.51
N ILE A 29 12.55 4.02 0.72
CA ILE A 29 12.97 2.67 1.07
C ILE A 29 11.77 1.89 1.59
N LEU A 30 11.38 0.83 0.86
CA LEU A 30 10.29 -0.07 1.26
C LEU A 30 10.87 -1.33 1.94
N TYR A 31 10.58 -1.49 3.21
CA TYR A 31 10.78 -2.74 3.94
C TYR A 31 9.57 -3.63 3.72
N GLY A 32 9.78 -4.78 3.10
CA GLY A 32 8.69 -5.64 2.70
C GLY A 32 9.08 -7.11 2.61
N TYR A 33 8.11 -7.93 2.24
CA TYR A 33 8.29 -9.34 1.96
C TYR A 33 7.52 -9.70 0.69
N PHE A 34 8.14 -10.44 -0.23
CA PHE A 34 7.56 -10.70 -1.56
C PHE A 34 6.11 -11.18 -1.48
N ARG A 35 5.82 -12.12 -0.58
CA ARG A 35 4.50 -12.76 -0.44
C ARG A 35 3.53 -12.01 0.50
N SER A 36 3.96 -10.93 1.15
CA SER A 36 3.08 -10.15 2.03
C SER A 36 2.03 -9.39 1.21
N SER A 37 0.76 -9.70 1.42
CA SER A 37 -0.35 -8.98 0.80
C SER A 37 -0.35 -7.50 1.17
N CYS A 38 -0.01 -7.16 2.41
CA CYS A 38 0.09 -5.77 2.85
C CYS A 38 1.25 -5.02 2.16
N SER A 39 2.41 -5.67 1.97
CA SER A 39 3.52 -5.09 1.21
C SER A 39 3.15 -4.93 -0.27
N TRP A 40 2.41 -5.87 -0.83
CA TRP A 40 1.98 -5.80 -2.21
C TRP A 40 1.03 -4.62 -2.47
N ARG A 41 0.11 -4.29 -1.56
CA ARG A 41 -0.71 -3.06 -1.65
C ARG A 41 0.15 -1.81 -1.87
N VAL A 42 1.22 -1.68 -1.09
CA VAL A 42 2.13 -0.52 -1.18
C VAL A 42 2.94 -0.55 -2.47
N ARG A 43 3.43 -1.73 -2.91
CA ARG A 43 4.14 -1.86 -4.20
C ARG A 43 3.26 -1.44 -5.37
N ILE A 44 1.97 -1.83 -5.38
CA ILE A 44 1.01 -1.40 -6.41
C ILE A 44 0.85 0.11 -6.38
N ALA A 45 0.68 0.72 -5.21
CA ALA A 45 0.53 2.16 -5.08
C ALA A 45 1.76 2.92 -5.60
N LEU A 46 2.96 2.48 -5.24
CA LEU A 46 4.22 3.07 -5.72
C LEU A 46 4.35 2.94 -7.24
N ALA A 47 4.01 1.78 -7.80
CA ALA A 47 4.04 1.54 -9.24
C ALA A 47 3.03 2.41 -10.00
N LEU A 48 1.78 2.51 -9.53
CA LEU A 48 0.75 3.36 -10.14
C LEU A 48 1.15 4.84 -10.13
N LYS A 49 1.80 5.30 -9.07
CA LYS A 49 2.26 6.68 -8.92
C LYS A 49 3.64 6.95 -9.57
N GLY A 50 4.25 5.94 -10.21
CA GLY A 50 5.54 6.08 -10.86
C GLY A 50 6.68 6.41 -9.89
N ILE A 51 6.57 6.02 -8.62
CA ILE A 51 7.56 6.33 -7.58
C ILE A 51 8.60 5.21 -7.54
N ALA A 52 9.83 5.53 -7.93
CA ALA A 52 10.96 4.64 -7.77
C ALA A 52 11.37 4.54 -6.28
N TYR A 53 11.68 3.33 -5.81
CA TYR A 53 12.06 3.06 -4.44
C TYR A 53 13.11 1.95 -4.36
N ASP A 54 13.84 1.90 -3.25
CA ASP A 54 14.71 0.77 -2.92
C ASP A 54 13.94 -0.21 -2.03
N GLN A 55 14.12 -1.51 -2.27
CA GLN A 55 13.46 -2.53 -1.48
C GLN A 55 14.45 -3.19 -0.52
N VAL A 56 14.08 -3.26 0.75
CA VAL A 56 14.79 -4.02 1.78
C VAL A 56 13.92 -5.21 2.17
N PRO A 57 14.31 -6.44 1.78
CA PRO A 57 13.57 -7.63 2.13
C PRO A 57 13.60 -7.92 3.63
N VAL A 58 12.45 -8.26 4.20
CA VAL A 58 12.30 -8.74 5.58
C VAL A 58 11.62 -10.10 5.53
N ASN A 59 12.39 -11.17 5.56
CA ASN A 59 11.84 -12.51 5.45
C ASN A 59 11.10 -12.91 6.73
N LEU A 60 9.81 -13.18 6.60
CA LEU A 60 8.94 -13.47 7.74
C LEU A 60 9.08 -14.89 8.29
N LEU A 61 9.82 -15.76 7.60
CA LEU A 61 9.95 -17.19 7.93
C LEU A 61 11.38 -17.59 8.28
N LYS A 62 12.38 -16.98 7.62
CA LYS A 62 13.78 -17.28 7.81
C LYS A 62 14.24 -16.82 9.21
N ASP A 63 15.10 -17.61 9.86
CA ASP A 63 15.72 -17.27 11.15
C ASP A 63 14.69 -16.96 12.26
N GLY A 64 13.57 -17.65 12.27
CA GLY A 64 12.45 -17.40 13.20
C GLY A 64 11.58 -16.21 12.83
N GLY A 65 11.97 -15.46 11.80
CA GLY A 65 11.30 -14.27 11.29
C GLY A 65 12.13 -13.00 11.48
N GLN A 66 12.70 -12.49 10.38
CA GLN A 66 13.55 -11.29 10.40
C GLN A 66 12.83 -10.02 10.87
N GLN A 67 11.47 -10.01 10.85
CA GLN A 67 10.69 -8.93 11.43
C GLN A 67 10.89 -8.76 12.94
N PHE A 68 11.45 -9.76 13.62
CA PHE A 68 11.76 -9.72 15.05
C PHE A 68 13.17 -9.25 15.37
N SER A 69 14.00 -8.97 14.35
CA SER A 69 15.34 -8.45 14.55
C SER A 69 15.33 -7.06 15.21
N ALA A 70 16.40 -6.72 15.92
CA ALA A 70 16.56 -5.42 16.55
C ALA A 70 16.55 -4.28 15.50
N GLU A 71 17.17 -4.52 14.35
CA GLU A 71 17.26 -3.59 13.23
C GLU A 71 15.88 -3.25 12.68
N PHE A 72 15.05 -4.27 12.42
CA PHE A 72 13.69 -4.02 11.90
C PHE A 72 12.75 -3.47 12.98
N LYS A 73 12.91 -3.88 14.25
CA LYS A 73 12.16 -3.30 15.37
C LYS A 73 12.40 -1.80 15.51
N ALA A 74 13.61 -1.32 15.22
CA ALA A 74 13.93 0.11 15.19
C ALA A 74 13.24 0.85 14.04
N VAL A 75 12.94 0.18 12.92
CA VAL A 75 12.18 0.72 11.78
C VAL A 75 10.68 0.71 12.07
N ASN A 76 10.17 -0.41 12.59
CA ASN A 76 8.76 -0.58 12.93
C ASN A 76 8.59 -1.35 14.25
N PRO A 77 8.24 -0.66 15.35
CA PRO A 77 8.02 -1.30 16.65
C PRO A 77 6.94 -2.39 16.64
N MET A 78 5.98 -2.33 15.69
CA MET A 78 4.94 -3.36 15.51
C MET A 78 5.48 -4.66 14.91
N GLN A 79 6.74 -4.65 14.40
CA GLN A 79 7.40 -5.83 13.83
C GLN A 79 6.58 -6.49 12.71
N GLN A 80 5.98 -5.65 11.86
CA GLN A 80 5.17 -6.04 10.72
C GLN A 80 5.61 -5.31 9.45
N VAL A 81 5.50 -5.97 8.32
CA VAL A 81 5.70 -5.36 7.00
C VAL A 81 4.33 -4.99 6.39
N PRO A 82 4.27 -3.92 5.60
CA PRO A 82 5.34 -3.04 5.15
C PRO A 82 5.69 -1.94 6.16
N ALA A 83 6.91 -1.39 6.01
CA ALA A 83 7.28 -0.07 6.49
C ALA A 83 7.92 0.71 5.32
N LEU A 84 7.67 2.02 5.24
CA LEU A 84 8.19 2.88 4.19
C LEU A 84 8.94 4.06 4.80
N LYS A 85 10.20 4.23 4.46
CA LYS A 85 10.95 5.47 4.71
C LYS A 85 10.79 6.38 3.48
N ILE A 86 10.24 7.57 3.68
CA ILE A 86 9.96 8.53 2.61
C ILE A 86 9.92 9.94 3.21
N ASP A 87 10.44 10.94 2.50
CA ASP A 87 10.38 12.35 2.89
C ASP A 87 10.87 12.62 4.32
N GLY A 88 11.89 11.89 4.78
CA GLY A 88 12.47 12.03 6.12
C GLY A 88 11.66 11.39 7.26
N ILE A 89 10.55 10.72 6.97
CA ILE A 89 9.73 10.00 7.97
C ILE A 89 9.70 8.49 7.69
N THR A 90 9.34 7.73 8.72
CA THR A 90 9.08 6.29 8.59
C THR A 90 7.61 6.03 8.87
N LEU A 91 6.94 5.40 7.92
CA LEU A 91 5.53 5.05 8.00
C LEU A 91 5.36 3.53 8.08
N SER A 92 4.40 3.08 8.86
CA SER A 92 3.90 1.70 8.87
C SER A 92 2.40 1.70 8.62
N GLN A 93 1.80 0.51 8.49
CA GLN A 93 0.40 0.30 8.05
C GLN A 93 0.18 0.62 6.57
N SER A 94 -0.15 -0.41 5.79
CA SER A 94 -0.26 -0.29 4.33
C SER A 94 -1.25 0.80 3.89
N LEU A 95 -2.40 0.94 4.56
CA LEU A 95 -3.37 1.98 4.23
C LEU A 95 -2.88 3.38 4.59
N ALA A 96 -2.25 3.56 5.74
CA ALA A 96 -1.66 4.85 6.12
C ALA A 96 -0.58 5.30 5.13
N ILE A 97 0.26 4.35 4.67
CA ILE A 97 1.25 4.61 3.63
C ILE A 97 0.57 5.06 2.32
N ILE A 98 -0.47 4.35 1.89
CA ILE A 98 -1.20 4.69 0.65
C ILE A 98 -1.89 6.06 0.78
N HIS A 99 -2.50 6.37 1.93
CA HIS A 99 -3.07 7.69 2.19
C HIS A 99 -2.01 8.80 2.12
N TYR A 100 -0.86 8.61 2.75
CA TYR A 100 0.24 9.56 2.65
C TYR A 100 0.69 9.80 1.21
N LEU A 101 0.81 8.72 0.42
CA LEU A 101 1.13 8.84 -1.01
C LEU A 101 0.03 9.55 -1.78
N GLU A 102 -1.24 9.36 -1.44
CA GLU A 102 -2.38 10.04 -2.07
C GLU A 102 -2.39 11.54 -1.76
N ASP A 103 -2.11 11.91 -0.51
CA ASP A 103 -2.11 13.31 -0.06
C ASP A 103 -0.91 14.10 -0.61
N THR A 104 0.26 13.47 -0.71
CA THR A 104 1.50 14.13 -1.12
C THR A 104 1.80 14.01 -2.61
N ARG A 105 1.23 13.01 -3.28
CA ARG A 105 1.43 12.68 -4.71
C ARG A 105 0.10 12.24 -5.33
N PRO A 106 -0.85 13.19 -5.50
CA PRO A 106 -2.24 12.85 -5.81
C PRO A 106 -2.48 12.25 -7.20
N ASN A 107 -1.50 12.31 -8.11
CA ASN A 107 -1.66 11.83 -9.48
C ASN A 107 -0.88 10.52 -9.72
N PRO A 108 -1.55 9.49 -10.27
CA PRO A 108 -2.99 9.32 -10.42
C PRO A 108 -3.69 9.19 -9.05
N ARG A 109 -4.95 9.63 -8.96
CA ARG A 109 -5.73 9.51 -7.73
C ARG A 109 -6.11 8.06 -7.45
N LEU A 110 -5.91 7.64 -6.20
CA LEU A 110 -6.37 6.35 -5.67
C LEU A 110 -7.62 6.49 -4.78
N LEU A 111 -7.98 7.74 -4.45
CA LEU A 111 -9.22 8.10 -3.78
C LEU A 111 -10.01 9.09 -4.64
N PRO A 112 -11.25 8.76 -5.02
CA PRO A 112 -12.11 9.66 -5.79
C PRO A 112 -12.33 11.02 -5.11
N GLN A 113 -12.56 12.08 -5.89
CA GLN A 113 -12.89 13.40 -5.33
C GLN A 113 -14.31 13.42 -4.77
N ASP A 114 -15.24 12.71 -5.40
CA ASP A 114 -16.60 12.56 -4.89
C ASP A 114 -16.59 11.89 -3.51
N PRO A 115 -17.18 12.55 -2.47
CA PRO A 115 -17.09 12.05 -1.10
C PRO A 115 -17.83 10.73 -0.90
N LYS A 116 -18.89 10.44 -1.64
CA LYS A 116 -19.63 9.18 -1.53
C LYS A 116 -18.80 8.02 -2.09
N LYS A 117 -18.26 8.18 -3.30
CA LYS A 117 -17.36 7.18 -3.90
C LYS A 117 -16.10 6.98 -3.05
N ARG A 118 -15.54 8.06 -2.51
CA ARG A 118 -14.38 7.99 -1.60
C ARG A 118 -14.70 7.19 -0.33
N ALA A 119 -15.89 7.38 0.24
CA ALA A 119 -16.34 6.59 1.38
C ALA A 119 -16.51 5.11 1.02
N GLN A 120 -17.07 4.78 -0.14
CA GLN A 120 -17.17 3.41 -0.64
C GLN A 120 -15.80 2.76 -0.83
N VAL A 121 -14.83 3.47 -1.42
CA VAL A 121 -13.45 2.99 -1.56
C VAL A 121 -12.84 2.66 -0.20
N ARG A 122 -12.98 3.56 0.78
CA ARG A 122 -12.48 3.32 2.14
C ARG A 122 -13.17 2.15 2.82
N MET A 123 -14.49 2.07 2.72
CA MET A 123 -15.28 0.98 3.27
C MET A 123 -14.80 -0.40 2.76
N ILE A 124 -14.59 -0.54 1.45
CA ILE A 124 -14.09 -1.78 0.85
C ILE A 124 -12.65 -2.04 1.30
N SER A 125 -11.79 -1.03 1.29
CA SER A 125 -10.40 -1.15 1.73
C SER A 125 -10.31 -1.61 3.18
N ASP A 126 -11.09 -1.01 4.07
CA ASP A 126 -11.12 -1.33 5.49
C ASP A 126 -11.75 -2.70 5.74
N HIS A 127 -12.80 -3.08 5.00
CA HIS A 127 -13.37 -4.41 5.07
C HIS A 127 -12.31 -5.50 4.82
N ILE A 128 -11.43 -5.29 3.81
CA ILE A 128 -10.35 -6.22 3.51
C ILE A 128 -9.21 -6.11 4.54
N ALA A 129 -8.75 -4.89 4.82
CA ALA A 129 -7.55 -4.65 5.62
C ALA A 129 -7.76 -4.86 7.13
N SER A 130 -8.97 -4.69 7.62
CA SER A 130 -9.32 -4.83 9.04
C SER A 130 -10.20 -6.03 9.31
N GLY A 131 -11.06 -6.43 8.37
CA GLY A 131 -12.04 -7.50 8.56
C GLY A 131 -11.59 -8.87 8.05
N ILE A 132 -10.72 -8.95 7.03
CA ILE A 132 -10.29 -10.22 6.44
C ILE A 132 -8.82 -10.52 6.71
N GLN A 133 -7.91 -9.67 6.24
CA GLN A 133 -6.47 -9.94 6.24
C GLN A 133 -5.89 -10.21 7.64
N PRO A 134 -6.22 -9.46 8.70
CA PRO A 134 -5.62 -9.69 10.01
C PRO A 134 -5.97 -11.05 10.61
N LEU A 135 -7.13 -11.61 10.27
CA LEU A 135 -7.59 -12.91 10.77
C LEU A 135 -6.79 -14.08 10.19
N GLN A 136 -6.17 -13.89 9.03
CA GLN A 136 -5.29 -14.88 8.38
C GLN A 136 -3.82 -14.42 8.36
N ASN A 137 -3.45 -13.45 9.21
CA ASN A 137 -2.07 -13.04 9.38
C ASN A 137 -1.23 -14.19 9.98
N LEU A 138 0.05 -14.25 9.62
CA LEU A 138 0.97 -15.31 10.07
C LEU A 138 0.97 -15.48 11.61
N LYS A 139 0.88 -14.38 12.37
CA LYS A 139 0.85 -14.43 13.84
C LYS A 139 -0.39 -15.18 14.35
N VAL A 140 -1.56 -14.93 13.76
CA VAL A 140 -2.81 -15.62 14.10
C VAL A 140 -2.74 -17.07 13.67
N LEU A 141 -2.29 -17.35 12.45
CA LEU A 141 -2.19 -18.70 11.91
C LEU A 141 -1.24 -19.58 12.73
N LYS A 142 -0.15 -19.02 13.27
CA LYS A 142 0.74 -19.75 14.19
C LYS A 142 0.03 -20.19 15.47
N GLN A 143 -0.92 -19.38 15.98
CA GLN A 143 -1.72 -19.72 17.17
C GLN A 143 -2.79 -20.79 16.87
N MET A 144 -3.27 -20.85 15.62
CA MET A 144 -4.27 -21.83 15.18
C MET A 144 -3.71 -23.25 15.03
N GLY A 145 -2.37 -23.41 14.97
CA GLY A 145 -1.73 -24.70 14.84
C GLY A 145 -2.20 -25.48 13.61
N GLU A 146 -2.67 -26.72 13.82
CA GLU A 146 -3.16 -27.59 12.74
C GLU A 146 -4.41 -27.05 12.04
N ARG A 147 -5.24 -26.28 12.74
CA ARG A 147 -6.45 -25.67 12.18
C ARG A 147 -6.21 -24.41 11.34
N LYS A 148 -4.96 -24.01 11.12
CA LYS A 148 -4.62 -22.76 10.44
C LYS A 148 -5.23 -22.61 9.04
N THR A 149 -5.28 -23.70 8.27
CA THR A 149 -5.82 -23.69 6.91
C THR A 149 -7.34 -23.54 6.92
N GLU A 150 -8.04 -24.36 7.71
CA GLU A 150 -9.49 -24.27 7.90
C GLU A 150 -9.92 -22.90 8.39
N TRP A 151 -9.20 -22.36 9.40
CA TRP A 151 -9.44 -21.02 9.93
C TRP A 151 -9.29 -19.94 8.84
N ALA A 152 -8.19 -19.98 8.08
CA ALA A 152 -7.97 -19.02 7.00
C ALA A 152 -9.07 -19.09 5.94
N GLN A 153 -9.43 -20.29 5.50
CA GLN A 153 -10.51 -20.51 4.53
C GLN A 153 -11.83 -19.94 5.02
N LYS A 154 -12.20 -20.23 6.27
CA LYS A 154 -13.44 -19.74 6.88
C LYS A 154 -13.47 -18.20 6.94
N CYS A 155 -12.40 -17.58 7.40
CA CYS A 155 -12.33 -16.11 7.53
C CYS A 155 -12.38 -15.43 6.17
N ILE A 156 -11.64 -15.95 5.18
CA ILE A 156 -11.62 -15.36 3.83
C ILE A 156 -12.98 -15.55 3.17
N ALA A 157 -13.56 -16.77 3.18
CA ALA A 157 -14.84 -17.04 2.55
C ALA A 157 -15.97 -16.18 3.14
N SER A 158 -16.03 -16.05 4.47
CA SER A 158 -17.01 -15.18 5.13
C SER A 158 -16.85 -13.71 4.71
N GLY A 159 -15.61 -13.21 4.68
CA GLY A 159 -15.34 -11.85 4.24
C GLY A 159 -15.66 -11.62 2.77
N PHE A 160 -15.35 -12.59 1.90
CA PHE A 160 -15.65 -12.50 0.47
C PHE A 160 -17.15 -12.58 0.17
N GLN A 161 -17.91 -13.34 0.95
CA GLN A 161 -19.37 -13.39 0.81
C GLN A 161 -20.00 -12.00 1.00
N ALA A 162 -19.56 -11.26 2.01
CA ALA A 162 -20.03 -9.89 2.23
C ALA A 162 -19.47 -8.92 1.18
N LEU A 163 -18.19 -9.07 0.82
CA LEU A 163 -17.53 -8.21 -0.16
C LEU A 163 -18.15 -8.35 -1.55
N GLU A 164 -18.49 -9.56 -1.98
CA GLU A 164 -19.18 -9.80 -3.27
C GLU A 164 -20.49 -9.00 -3.36
N GLN A 165 -21.30 -9.00 -2.30
CA GLN A 165 -22.56 -8.25 -2.26
C GLN A 165 -22.33 -6.73 -2.34
N VAL A 166 -21.31 -6.23 -1.66
CA VAL A 166 -20.95 -4.81 -1.73
C VAL A 166 -20.48 -4.45 -3.15
N LEU A 167 -19.62 -5.26 -3.74
CA LEU A 167 -19.08 -5.02 -5.08
C LEU A 167 -20.16 -5.11 -6.17
N GLN A 168 -21.18 -5.94 -6.03
CA GLN A 168 -22.32 -5.96 -6.95
C GLN A 168 -23.04 -4.62 -7.04
N GLN A 169 -22.96 -3.79 -6.00
CA GLN A 169 -23.59 -2.46 -5.96
C GLN A 169 -22.64 -1.31 -6.34
N THR A 170 -21.32 -1.50 -6.18
CA THR A 170 -20.36 -0.40 -6.36
C THR A 170 -19.49 -0.54 -7.59
N ALA A 171 -19.30 -1.78 -8.07
CA ALA A 171 -18.35 -2.07 -9.13
C ALA A 171 -18.85 -1.59 -10.50
N GLY A 172 -17.92 -0.94 -11.22
CA GLY A 172 -17.93 -0.87 -12.67
C GLY A 172 -16.88 -1.86 -13.20
N ARG A 173 -15.91 -1.36 -13.92
CA ARG A 173 -14.73 -2.14 -14.33
C ARG A 173 -13.92 -2.61 -13.12
N TYR A 174 -13.83 -1.77 -12.07
CA TYR A 174 -13.07 -2.00 -10.84
C TYR A 174 -13.99 -1.94 -9.61
N CYS A 175 -13.44 -1.94 -8.41
CA CYS A 175 -14.22 -2.03 -7.16
C CYS A 175 -15.24 -0.91 -6.97
N VAL A 176 -14.93 0.33 -7.42
CA VAL A 176 -15.85 1.48 -7.34
C VAL A 176 -15.81 2.23 -8.67
N GLY A 177 -16.73 1.89 -9.56
CA GLY A 177 -16.77 2.46 -10.92
C GLY A 177 -15.62 1.96 -11.80
N ASP A 178 -15.12 2.85 -12.68
CA ASP A 178 -14.24 2.46 -13.80
C ASP A 178 -12.79 2.94 -13.65
N GLU A 179 -12.44 3.51 -12.50
CA GLU A 179 -11.09 3.96 -12.17
C GLU A 179 -10.49 3.11 -11.05
N VAL A 180 -9.18 2.80 -11.18
CA VAL A 180 -8.45 2.07 -10.15
C VAL A 180 -8.37 2.91 -8.87
N SER A 181 -8.67 2.29 -7.75
CA SER A 181 -8.71 2.94 -6.44
C SER A 181 -7.97 2.13 -5.37
N MET A 182 -7.82 2.68 -4.18
CA MET A 182 -7.23 1.99 -3.04
C MET A 182 -7.95 0.67 -2.71
N ALA A 183 -9.25 0.55 -3.02
CA ALA A 183 -10.00 -0.70 -2.84
C ALA A 183 -9.43 -1.85 -3.69
N ASP A 184 -9.04 -1.54 -4.93
CA ASP A 184 -8.45 -2.49 -5.87
C ASP A 184 -7.07 -2.97 -5.41
N LEU A 185 -6.29 -2.06 -4.82
CA LEU A 185 -4.99 -2.37 -4.23
C LEU A 185 -5.11 -3.33 -3.04
N CYS A 186 -6.24 -3.30 -2.34
CA CYS A 186 -6.54 -4.23 -1.25
C CYS A 186 -7.09 -5.55 -1.78
N LEU A 187 -7.92 -5.52 -2.83
CA LEU A 187 -8.61 -6.68 -3.36
C LEU A 187 -7.64 -7.72 -3.94
N VAL A 188 -6.78 -7.32 -4.89
CA VAL A 188 -5.90 -8.25 -5.62
C VAL A 188 -5.00 -9.06 -4.68
N PRO A 189 -4.26 -8.47 -3.72
CA PRO A 189 -3.47 -9.25 -2.78
C PRO A 189 -4.31 -10.17 -1.87
N GLN A 190 -5.56 -9.81 -1.60
CA GLN A 190 -6.45 -10.65 -0.80
C GLN A 190 -7.00 -11.83 -1.59
N VAL A 191 -7.27 -11.65 -2.89
CA VAL A 191 -7.62 -12.77 -3.78
C VAL A 191 -6.47 -13.76 -3.89
N ALA A 192 -5.24 -13.31 -4.06
CA ALA A 192 -4.07 -14.18 -4.03
C ALA A 192 -3.91 -14.96 -2.71
N ASN A 193 -4.29 -14.36 -1.57
CA ASN A 193 -4.35 -15.10 -0.32
C ASN A 193 -5.46 -16.17 -0.33
N ALA A 194 -6.62 -15.88 -0.91
CA ALA A 194 -7.71 -16.84 -1.05
C ALA A 194 -7.26 -18.06 -1.88
N GLU A 195 -6.62 -17.81 -3.03
CA GLU A 195 -6.05 -18.86 -3.89
C GLU A 195 -5.00 -19.70 -3.14
N ARG A 196 -4.11 -19.05 -2.40
CA ARG A 196 -3.08 -19.72 -1.59
C ARG A 196 -3.65 -20.65 -0.52
N PHE A 197 -4.80 -20.31 0.04
CA PHE A 197 -5.50 -21.15 1.02
C PHE A 197 -6.53 -22.07 0.39
N ASN A 198 -6.57 -22.17 -0.94
CA ASN A 198 -7.51 -22.99 -1.70
C ASN A 198 -8.98 -22.69 -1.37
N VAL A 199 -9.31 -21.40 -1.21
CA VAL A 199 -10.70 -20.94 -1.10
C VAL A 199 -11.37 -21.04 -2.45
N ASP A 200 -12.54 -21.67 -2.52
CA ASP A 200 -13.35 -21.70 -3.75
C ASP A 200 -13.81 -20.29 -4.10
N LEU A 201 -13.40 -19.80 -5.28
CA LEU A 201 -13.76 -18.48 -5.80
C LEU A 201 -15.00 -18.50 -6.69
N GLY A 202 -15.56 -19.66 -7.00
CA GLY A 202 -16.76 -19.80 -7.83
C GLY A 202 -17.95 -18.97 -7.35
N PRO A 203 -18.22 -18.88 -6.03
CA PRO A 203 -19.30 -18.06 -5.50
C PRO A 203 -19.10 -16.54 -5.64
N TYR A 204 -17.93 -16.06 -6.07
CA TYR A 204 -17.54 -14.65 -6.08
C TYR A 204 -17.20 -14.13 -7.49
N PRO A 205 -18.15 -14.12 -8.43
CA PRO A 205 -17.88 -13.77 -9.83
C PRO A 205 -17.47 -12.29 -10.02
N THR A 206 -17.99 -11.35 -9.21
CA THR A 206 -17.62 -9.94 -9.29
C THR A 206 -16.18 -9.73 -8.82
N ILE A 207 -15.80 -10.33 -7.69
CA ILE A 207 -14.42 -10.32 -7.17
C ILE A 207 -13.47 -10.87 -8.23
N THR A 208 -13.79 -12.05 -8.80
CA THR A 208 -12.95 -12.72 -9.79
C THR A 208 -12.79 -11.89 -11.07
N ARG A 209 -13.87 -11.30 -11.56
CA ARG A 209 -13.86 -10.43 -12.75
C ARG A 209 -12.96 -9.20 -12.53
N ILE A 210 -13.11 -8.51 -11.40
CA ILE A 210 -12.32 -7.32 -11.07
C ILE A 210 -10.85 -7.70 -10.93
N ASN A 211 -10.54 -8.76 -10.18
CA ASN A 211 -9.17 -9.25 -10.00
C ASN A 211 -8.49 -9.53 -11.34
N LYS A 212 -9.18 -10.24 -12.25
CA LYS A 212 -8.66 -10.53 -13.59
C LYS A 212 -8.35 -9.24 -14.37
N ALA A 213 -9.26 -8.26 -14.36
CA ALA A 213 -9.07 -7.00 -15.06
C ALA A 213 -7.87 -6.20 -14.49
N LEU A 214 -7.66 -6.23 -13.17
CA LEU A 214 -6.56 -5.53 -12.51
C LEU A 214 -5.20 -6.17 -12.79
N LEU A 215 -5.13 -7.50 -12.83
CA LEU A 215 -3.89 -8.23 -13.11
C LEU A 215 -3.35 -7.99 -14.53
N GLU A 216 -4.17 -7.48 -15.45
CA GLU A 216 -3.71 -7.06 -16.78
C GLU A 216 -2.96 -5.71 -16.78
N LEU A 217 -3.08 -4.91 -15.72
CA LEU A 217 -2.44 -3.62 -15.60
C LEU A 217 -0.96 -3.76 -15.23
N GLU A 218 -0.10 -2.97 -15.87
CA GLU A 218 1.36 -3.04 -15.67
C GLU A 218 1.76 -2.86 -14.20
N ALA A 219 1.16 -1.93 -13.48
CA ALA A 219 1.47 -1.71 -12.07
C ALA A 219 1.22 -2.94 -11.19
N PHE A 220 0.21 -3.75 -11.50
CA PHE A 220 -0.07 -5.01 -10.80
C PHE A 220 0.88 -6.12 -11.22
N LYS A 221 1.28 -6.16 -12.50
CA LYS A 221 2.26 -7.12 -13.04
C LYS A 221 3.65 -6.92 -12.42
N VAL A 222 4.18 -5.69 -12.45
CA VAL A 222 5.54 -5.42 -11.94
C VAL A 222 5.64 -5.56 -10.43
N SER A 223 4.54 -5.30 -9.71
CA SER A 223 4.46 -5.43 -8.25
C SER A 223 4.13 -6.84 -7.76
N HIS A 224 3.84 -7.77 -8.69
CA HIS A 224 3.42 -9.13 -8.36
C HIS A 224 4.46 -9.86 -7.49
N PRO A 225 4.03 -10.68 -6.52
CA PRO A 225 4.95 -11.44 -5.66
C PRO A 225 6.00 -12.25 -6.41
N SER A 226 5.68 -12.86 -7.55
CA SER A 226 6.63 -13.65 -8.35
C SER A 226 7.75 -12.84 -9.03
N ARG A 227 7.65 -11.52 -9.03
CA ARG A 227 8.62 -10.61 -9.68
C ARG A 227 9.47 -9.80 -8.70
N GLN A 228 9.37 -10.10 -7.40
CA GLN A 228 10.12 -9.32 -6.42
C GLN A 228 11.57 -9.85 -6.26
N PRO A 229 12.51 -8.98 -5.87
CA PRO A 229 13.92 -9.37 -5.72
C PRO A 229 14.13 -10.51 -4.72
N ASP A 230 13.28 -10.58 -3.68
CA ASP A 230 13.33 -11.58 -2.61
C ASP A 230 12.46 -12.82 -2.89
N THR A 231 11.90 -12.94 -4.11
CA THR A 231 11.15 -14.12 -4.50
C THR A 231 12.11 -15.30 -4.72
N PRO A 232 11.87 -16.45 -4.09
CA PRO A 232 12.61 -17.67 -4.35
C PRO A 232 12.57 -18.05 -5.83
N ALA A 233 13.66 -18.62 -6.36
CA ALA A 233 13.82 -18.92 -7.78
C ALA A 233 12.67 -19.78 -8.35
N GLU A 234 12.23 -20.76 -7.57
CA GLU A 234 11.13 -21.68 -7.92
C GLU A 234 9.74 -21.04 -8.00
N LEU A 235 9.59 -19.80 -7.49
CA LEU A 235 8.33 -19.04 -7.49
C LEU A 235 8.36 -17.82 -8.43
N ARG A 236 9.45 -17.63 -9.16
CA ARG A 236 9.59 -16.52 -10.11
C ARG A 236 8.81 -16.79 -11.38
N ALA A 237 8.14 -15.73 -11.90
CA ALA A 237 7.47 -15.71 -13.20
C ALA A 237 8.39 -15.12 -14.27
#